data_8e726f35c0f9507d2b98231ad8ea5bbf
#
_entry.id   8e726f35c0f9507d2b98231ad8ea5bbf
#
_cell.length_a   1.000
_cell.length_b   1.000
_cell.length_c   1.000
_cell.angle_alpha   90.00
_cell.angle_beta   90.00
_cell.angle_gamma   90.00
#
_symmetry.space_group_name_H-M   'P 1'
#
loop_
_entity.id
_entity.type
_entity.pdbx_description
1 polymer ?
#
loop_
_entity_poly.entity_id
_entity_poly.type
_entity_poly.pdbx_seq_one_letter_code
_entity_poly.pdbx_strand_id
1 'polypeptide(L)'
;MAAKGKGNGKRKGKAKGNSKKTKSKPPDPTSNCIFPREIISNILSRLPVKTLLRFRCVCKPWRNLISKPNFIDTHLHRSSSLKPTFSPILIHTLDVKYTDHVLSLVDSPESSVTELDNPFPFFYYNMVVVGSCSGIVCLCKPPWGDLITLWNPVMRKFRTVQLPKKKPLLGVHAGVSIGFAYDSQENDFIILSLFCFREESRVPVEVEMCSMKSFCWKQVKNEVGFRVIRPCCNVIIKGVPYWTALLEDKYGLRDVLVYFDVDRKVFDKLPMPGITVGTQWQLVNLQDTVGMLIWAKTDKYNIDVWIMDDEDGWSKKCTVGLVVGFDRLIGCLRNGDILVEDENGVLLLFDMVTSSVKAKLCIAKRGSSMIFNYSESLVLIGEMLPVEKETARDKQHRENLLKCGDEISITF
;
A
#
# COMPACT_ATOMS: atom_id res chain seq x y z
N MET A 1 88.06 43.10 -4.65
CA MET A 1 88.27 43.99 -5.78
C MET A 1 86.95 44.48 -6.31
N ALA A 2 86.74 45.77 -6.13
CA ALA A 2 86.23 46.79 -7.03
C ALA A 2 84.78 46.51 -7.52
N ALA A 3 83.88 47.35 -7.33
CA ALA A 3 83.60 48.74 -7.11
C ALA A 3 82.52 49.22 -8.10
N LYS A 4 81.66 50.13 -7.58
CA LYS A 4 80.91 51.15 -8.33
C LYS A 4 79.74 50.72 -9.17
N GLY A 5 78.56 51.30 -9.15
CA GLY A 5 78.15 52.57 -8.58
C GLY A 5 76.88 53.07 -9.26
N LYS A 6 76.10 53.79 -8.50
CA LYS A 6 75.21 54.90 -8.88
C LYS A 6 74.11 54.74 -9.95
N GLY A 7 72.88 55.15 -9.55
CA GLY A 7 71.96 55.77 -10.48
C GLY A 7 70.54 55.97 -9.90
N ASN A 8 70.28 57.15 -9.38
CA ASN A 8 69.02 57.68 -8.88
C ASN A 8 68.03 57.93 -10.03
N GLY A 9 66.75 57.54 -9.80
CA GLY A 9 65.69 57.94 -10.76
C GLY A 9 64.27 57.72 -10.14
N LYS A 10 63.81 58.77 -9.42
CA LYS A 10 62.42 58.91 -9.02
C LYS A 10 61.50 59.04 -10.22
N ARG A 11 60.54 58.10 -10.38
CA ARG A 11 59.36 58.40 -11.18
C ARG A 11 58.12 57.99 -10.40
N LYS A 12 57.26 58.97 -10.12
CA LYS A 12 55.91 58.84 -9.58
C LYS A 12 55.04 58.07 -10.59
N GLY A 13 54.58 56.89 -10.25
CA GLY A 13 53.56 56.11 -11.00
C GLY A 13 52.23 56.16 -10.27
N LYS A 14 51.20 56.70 -10.92
CA LYS A 14 49.81 56.78 -10.46
C LYS A 14 49.25 55.41 -10.20
N ALA A 15 48.75 55.17 -8.99
CA ALA A 15 47.91 54.03 -8.67
C ALA A 15 46.57 54.13 -9.41
N LYS A 16 46.32 53.22 -10.37
CA LYS A 16 45.01 52.99 -10.93
C LYS A 16 44.30 52.01 -9.99
N GLY A 17 43.32 52.53 -9.23
CA GLY A 17 42.38 51.69 -8.46
C GLY A 17 41.57 50.85 -9.40
N ASN A 18 41.81 49.53 -9.34
CA ASN A 18 40.99 48.51 -10.00
C ASN A 18 39.81 48.18 -9.08
N SER A 19 38.71 48.92 -9.21
CA SER A 19 37.46 48.59 -8.57
C SER A 19 36.91 47.30 -9.20
N LYS A 20 37.13 46.16 -8.53
CA LYS A 20 36.40 44.94 -8.83
C LYS A 20 34.91 45.21 -8.64
N LYS A 21 34.16 45.39 -9.71
CA LYS A 21 32.71 45.30 -9.73
C LYS A 21 32.35 43.88 -9.28
N THR A 22 32.00 43.73 -8.03
CA THR A 22 31.27 42.57 -7.53
C THR A 22 29.96 42.51 -8.33
N LYS A 23 29.86 41.56 -9.26
CA LYS A 23 28.59 41.19 -9.89
C LYS A 23 27.68 40.74 -8.77
N SER A 24 26.75 41.58 -8.39
CA SER A 24 25.65 41.20 -7.52
C SER A 24 24.95 40.01 -8.18
N LYS A 25 24.86 38.90 -7.43
CA LYS A 25 24.06 37.72 -7.79
C LYS A 25 22.67 38.23 -8.14
N PRO A 26 22.03 37.79 -9.25
CA PRO A 26 20.66 38.20 -9.55
C PRO A 26 19.77 37.86 -8.36
N PRO A 27 18.82 38.74 -8.00
CA PRO A 27 17.93 38.50 -6.87
C PRO A 27 17.21 37.15 -7.08
N ASP A 28 17.20 36.36 -6.03
CA ASP A 28 16.49 35.08 -5.98
C ASP A 28 15.02 35.37 -6.39
N PRO A 29 14.46 34.69 -7.42
CA PRO A 29 13.09 34.94 -7.87
C PRO A 29 12.02 34.70 -6.80
N THR A 30 12.42 34.25 -5.59
CA THR A 30 11.56 34.08 -4.41
C THR A 30 11.38 35.39 -3.60
N SER A 31 12.07 36.50 -3.93
CA SER A 31 12.00 37.76 -3.18
C SER A 31 10.68 38.54 -3.30
N ASN A 32 9.76 38.12 -4.17
CA ASN A 32 8.40 38.67 -4.30
C ASN A 32 7.33 37.84 -3.60
N CYS A 33 7.67 36.80 -2.84
CA CYS A 33 6.69 36.10 -2.01
C CYS A 33 6.36 36.90 -0.76
N ILE A 34 5.10 37.33 -0.62
CA ILE A 34 4.56 38.07 0.52
C ILE A 34 4.71 37.27 1.83
N PHE A 35 4.82 35.95 1.74
CA PHE A 35 4.93 35.06 2.90
C PHE A 35 6.27 34.32 2.98
N PRO A 36 6.84 34.15 4.20
CA PRO A 36 7.99 33.29 4.43
C PRO A 36 7.77 31.88 3.89
N ARG A 37 8.87 31.25 3.50
CA ARG A 37 8.85 29.91 2.87
C ARG A 37 8.26 28.83 3.78
N GLU A 38 8.45 28.97 5.07
CA GLU A 38 7.94 28.10 6.12
C GLU A 38 6.42 28.14 6.21
N ILE A 39 5.84 29.35 6.08
CA ILE A 39 4.38 29.55 6.07
C ILE A 39 3.78 28.92 4.82
N ILE A 40 4.38 29.13 3.66
CA ILE A 40 3.95 28.50 2.41
C ILE A 40 4.00 26.99 2.52
N SER A 41 5.10 26.44 3.05
CA SER A 41 5.25 25.00 3.27
C SER A 41 4.18 24.46 4.20
N ASN A 42 3.88 25.16 5.30
CA ASN A 42 2.85 24.76 6.25
C ASN A 42 1.45 24.77 5.61
N ILE A 43 1.12 25.81 4.82
CA ILE A 43 -0.17 25.87 4.11
C ILE A 43 -0.28 24.74 3.10
N LEU A 44 0.73 24.58 2.23
CA LEU A 44 0.71 23.54 1.19
C LEU A 44 0.64 22.14 1.78
N SER A 45 1.32 21.86 2.91
CA SER A 45 1.30 20.54 3.53
C SER A 45 -0.07 20.11 4.08
N ARG A 46 -1.06 21.02 4.09
CA ARG A 46 -2.45 20.73 4.50
C ARG A 46 -3.38 20.42 3.34
N LEU A 47 -2.90 20.58 2.10
CA LEU A 47 -3.73 20.42 0.92
C LEU A 47 -3.75 18.95 0.45
N PRO A 48 -4.85 18.51 -0.18
CA PRO A 48 -4.95 17.19 -0.80
C PRO A 48 -3.88 16.98 -1.87
N VAL A 49 -3.43 15.73 -2.04
CA VAL A 49 -2.37 15.36 -2.99
C VAL A 49 -2.69 15.82 -4.42
N LYS A 50 -3.92 15.59 -4.89
CA LYS A 50 -4.37 16.03 -6.23
C LYS A 50 -4.20 17.54 -6.43
N THR A 51 -4.45 18.34 -5.39
CA THR A 51 -4.25 19.81 -5.41
C THR A 51 -2.77 20.16 -5.46
N LEU A 52 -1.93 19.48 -4.67
CA LEU A 52 -0.48 19.68 -4.67
C LEU A 52 0.13 19.34 -6.02
N LEU A 53 -0.34 18.29 -6.69
CA LEU A 53 0.11 17.95 -8.04
C LEU A 53 -0.22 19.04 -9.06
N ARG A 54 -1.40 19.67 -8.97
CA ARG A 54 -1.76 20.84 -9.79
C ARG A 54 -0.85 22.03 -9.47
N PHE A 55 -0.53 22.24 -8.20
CA PHE A 55 0.33 23.35 -7.76
C PHE A 55 1.80 23.20 -8.19
N ARG A 56 2.26 21.97 -8.45
CA ARG A 56 3.58 21.76 -9.10
C ARG A 56 3.68 22.38 -10.49
N CYS A 57 2.55 22.65 -11.15
CA CYS A 57 2.50 23.27 -12.47
C CYS A 57 2.46 24.80 -12.40
N VAL A 58 2.19 25.42 -11.25
CA VAL A 58 2.00 26.86 -11.09
C VAL A 58 3.34 27.61 -11.20
N CYS A 59 4.37 27.21 -10.47
CA CYS A 59 5.68 27.84 -10.52
C CYS A 59 6.81 26.89 -10.08
N LYS A 60 8.02 27.19 -10.53
CA LYS A 60 9.23 26.41 -10.18
C LYS A 60 9.49 26.32 -8.66
N PRO A 61 9.35 27.41 -7.86
CA PRO A 61 9.54 27.33 -6.41
C PRO A 61 8.60 26.34 -5.72
N TRP A 62 7.32 26.33 -6.06
CA TRP A 62 6.35 25.40 -5.49
C TRP A 62 6.61 23.94 -5.93
N ARG A 63 6.93 23.76 -7.22
CA ARG A 63 7.33 22.44 -7.72
C ARG A 63 8.52 21.90 -6.92
N ASN A 64 9.55 22.72 -6.72
CA ASN A 64 10.73 22.32 -5.97
C ASN A 64 10.43 22.05 -4.49
N LEU A 65 9.54 22.84 -3.87
CA LEU A 65 9.13 22.64 -2.48
C LEU A 65 8.37 21.34 -2.30
N ILE A 66 7.31 21.13 -3.10
CA ILE A 66 6.43 19.94 -3.02
C ILE A 66 7.19 18.63 -3.34
N SER A 67 8.29 18.73 -4.10
CA SER A 67 9.11 17.56 -4.47
C SER A 67 10.22 17.23 -3.47
N LYS A 68 10.39 18.03 -2.40
CA LYS A 68 11.42 17.76 -1.38
C LYS A 68 11.02 16.59 -0.48
N PRO A 69 11.96 15.69 -0.14
CA PRO A 69 11.69 14.60 0.80
C PRO A 69 11.06 15.08 2.10
N ASN A 70 11.64 16.08 2.77
CA ASN A 70 11.11 16.61 4.02
C ASN A 70 9.67 17.15 3.91
N PHE A 71 9.29 17.71 2.75
CA PHE A 71 7.91 18.14 2.53
C PHE A 71 6.98 16.93 2.39
N ILE A 72 7.40 15.92 1.62
CA ILE A 72 6.65 14.68 1.40
C ILE A 72 6.42 13.97 2.74
N ASP A 73 7.46 13.83 3.56
CA ASP A 73 7.38 13.22 4.89
C ASP A 73 6.44 14.00 5.82
N THR A 74 6.58 15.34 5.86
CA THR A 74 5.69 16.21 6.66
C THR A 74 4.23 16.07 6.22
N HIS A 75 3.98 16.01 4.91
CA HIS A 75 2.65 15.84 4.36
C HIS A 75 2.07 14.46 4.71
N LEU A 76 2.88 13.40 4.58
CA LEU A 76 2.49 12.03 4.91
C LEU A 76 2.12 11.89 6.38
N HIS A 77 2.98 12.36 7.30
CA HIS A 77 2.70 12.33 8.74
C HIS A 77 1.43 13.11 9.10
N ARG A 78 1.24 14.27 8.49
CA ARG A 78 0.04 15.08 8.76
C ARG A 78 -1.23 14.40 8.25
N SER A 79 -1.21 13.86 7.04
CA SER A 79 -2.37 13.14 6.49
C SER A 79 -2.68 11.86 7.27
N SER A 80 -1.67 11.16 7.77
CA SER A 80 -1.86 9.98 8.62
C SER A 80 -2.46 10.30 10.00
N SER A 81 -2.16 11.49 10.54
CA SER A 81 -2.68 11.96 11.83
C SER A 81 -4.13 12.47 11.76
N LEU A 82 -4.60 12.84 10.59
CA LEU A 82 -5.99 13.23 10.39
C LEU A 82 -6.86 11.96 10.44
N LYS A 83 -7.98 12.03 11.18
CA LYS A 83 -9.03 11.02 11.16
C LYS A 83 -10.16 11.53 10.28
N PRO A 84 -10.15 11.30 8.96
CA PRO A 84 -11.22 11.76 8.10
C PRO A 84 -12.50 10.99 8.42
N THR A 85 -13.66 11.63 8.24
CA THR A 85 -14.97 11.00 8.38
C THR A 85 -15.12 9.80 7.44
N PHE A 86 -14.50 9.87 6.27
CA PHE A 86 -14.38 8.78 5.32
C PHE A 86 -12.92 8.64 4.87
N SER A 87 -12.39 7.44 4.93
CA SER A 87 -11.07 7.13 4.38
C SER A 87 -11.23 6.59 2.98
N PRO A 88 -10.51 7.11 1.98
CA PRO A 88 -10.56 6.57 0.63
C PRO A 88 -10.27 5.07 0.62
N ILE A 89 -10.98 4.34 -0.21
CA ILE A 89 -10.82 2.90 -0.36
C ILE A 89 -10.47 2.55 -1.80
N LEU A 90 -9.58 1.58 -1.93
CA LEU A 90 -9.30 0.91 -3.18
C LEU A 90 -10.15 -0.36 -3.23
N ILE A 91 -10.96 -0.50 -4.27
CA ILE A 91 -11.75 -1.70 -4.52
C ILE A 91 -11.08 -2.46 -5.66
N HIS A 92 -10.70 -3.69 -5.38
CA HIS A 92 -10.24 -4.63 -6.39
C HIS A 92 -11.39 -5.57 -6.71
N THR A 93 -11.89 -5.54 -7.94
CA THR A 93 -12.95 -6.42 -8.44
C THR A 93 -12.37 -7.37 -9.47
N LEU A 94 -12.61 -8.66 -9.27
CA LEU A 94 -12.30 -9.71 -10.21
C LEU A 94 -13.60 -10.12 -10.92
N ASP A 95 -13.62 -10.02 -12.24
CA ASP A 95 -14.79 -10.38 -13.05
C ASP A 95 -15.21 -11.84 -12.83
N VAL A 96 -16.51 -12.14 -13.01
CA VAL A 96 -17.11 -13.47 -12.84
C VAL A 96 -16.36 -14.55 -13.64
N LYS A 97 -15.79 -14.19 -14.78
CA LYS A 97 -14.97 -15.08 -15.60
C LYS A 97 -13.51 -15.17 -15.16
N TYR A 98 -13.11 -14.48 -14.08
CA TYR A 98 -11.73 -14.39 -13.61
C TYR A 98 -10.73 -13.89 -14.66
N THR A 99 -11.22 -13.17 -15.67
CA THR A 99 -10.42 -12.73 -16.82
C THR A 99 -9.98 -11.28 -16.74
N ASP A 100 -10.64 -10.47 -15.92
CA ASP A 100 -10.39 -9.04 -15.86
C ASP A 100 -10.35 -8.53 -14.43
N HIS A 101 -9.32 -7.73 -14.12
CA HIS A 101 -9.11 -7.11 -12.83
C HIS A 101 -9.37 -5.62 -12.93
N VAL A 102 -10.33 -5.12 -12.18
CA VAL A 102 -10.63 -3.69 -12.09
C VAL A 102 -10.20 -3.17 -10.74
N LEU A 103 -9.42 -2.12 -10.76
CA LEU A 103 -9.06 -1.35 -9.57
C LEU A 103 -9.82 -0.04 -9.59
N SER A 104 -10.61 0.19 -8.57
CA SER A 104 -11.46 1.37 -8.45
C SER A 104 -11.16 2.11 -7.16
N LEU A 105 -11.19 3.44 -7.23
CA LEU A 105 -11.02 4.32 -6.08
C LEU A 105 -12.36 4.96 -5.72
N VAL A 106 -12.68 4.96 -4.42
CA VAL A 106 -13.82 5.68 -3.85
C VAL A 106 -13.27 6.69 -2.85
N ASP A 107 -13.41 7.97 -3.15
CA ASP A 107 -12.89 9.07 -2.34
C ASP A 107 -13.89 9.54 -1.27
N SER A 108 -15.18 9.37 -1.50
CA SER A 108 -16.26 9.67 -0.54
C SER A 108 -17.49 8.79 -0.81
N PRO A 109 -18.40 8.65 0.17
CA PRO A 109 -19.64 7.87 0.00
C PRO A 109 -20.54 8.38 -1.12
N GLU A 110 -20.49 9.69 -1.40
CA GLU A 110 -21.31 10.34 -2.42
C GLU A 110 -20.59 10.44 -3.77
N SER A 111 -19.29 10.14 -3.83
CA SER A 111 -18.53 10.21 -5.08
C SER A 111 -18.80 9.03 -5.99
N SER A 112 -18.73 9.27 -7.28
CA SER A 112 -18.70 8.17 -8.26
C SER A 112 -17.44 7.33 -8.07
N VAL A 113 -17.60 6.03 -8.23
CA VAL A 113 -16.47 5.09 -8.27
C VAL A 113 -15.58 5.43 -9.47
N THR A 114 -14.31 5.71 -9.22
CA THR A 114 -13.34 6.05 -10.28
C THR A 114 -12.49 4.84 -10.60
N GLU A 115 -12.60 4.32 -11.81
CA GLU A 115 -11.70 3.27 -12.28
C GLU A 115 -10.30 3.82 -12.49
N LEU A 116 -9.30 3.11 -11.98
CA LEU A 116 -7.90 3.49 -12.07
C LEU A 116 -7.23 2.85 -13.28
N ASP A 117 -6.36 3.61 -13.96
CA ASP A 117 -5.52 3.04 -15.02
C ASP A 117 -4.65 1.93 -14.42
N ASN A 118 -4.81 0.71 -14.90
CA ASN A 118 -4.02 -0.42 -14.45
C ASN A 118 -2.54 -0.23 -14.87
N PRO A 119 -1.57 -0.34 -13.94
CA PRO A 119 -0.14 -0.24 -14.28
C PRO A 119 0.38 -1.39 -15.16
N PHE A 120 -0.46 -2.41 -15.41
CA PHE A 120 -0.09 -3.60 -16.18
C PHE A 120 -1.08 -3.90 -17.29
N PRO A 121 -0.95 -3.32 -18.46
CA PRO A 121 -1.83 -3.65 -19.59
C PRO A 121 -1.73 -5.10 -20.07
N PHE A 122 -0.67 -5.84 -19.73
CA PHE A 122 -0.39 -7.17 -20.26
C PHE A 122 -0.41 -8.34 -19.25
N PHE A 123 -0.69 -8.10 -17.94
CA PHE A 123 -0.60 -9.14 -16.91
C PHE A 123 -1.93 -9.35 -16.17
N TYR A 124 -2.97 -9.69 -16.90
CA TYR A 124 -4.35 -9.71 -16.39
C TYR A 124 -4.77 -10.96 -15.63
N TYR A 125 -4.01 -12.07 -15.71
CA TYR A 125 -4.43 -13.29 -15.04
C TYR A 125 -3.83 -13.40 -13.64
N ASN A 126 -4.69 -13.57 -12.62
CA ASN A 126 -4.31 -13.83 -11.23
C ASN A 126 -3.52 -12.72 -10.52
N MET A 127 -3.78 -11.44 -10.82
CA MET A 127 -3.23 -10.35 -10.02
C MET A 127 -3.93 -10.27 -8.66
N VAL A 128 -3.15 -10.15 -7.59
CA VAL A 128 -3.64 -9.97 -6.22
C VAL A 128 -3.11 -8.66 -5.66
N VAL A 129 -3.99 -7.89 -5.02
CA VAL A 129 -3.60 -6.75 -4.21
C VAL A 129 -3.15 -7.29 -2.85
N VAL A 130 -1.88 -7.12 -2.53
CA VAL A 130 -1.31 -7.49 -1.22
C VAL A 130 -1.81 -6.53 -0.15
N GLY A 131 -1.89 -5.25 -0.50
CA GLY A 131 -2.37 -4.21 0.38
C GLY A 131 -1.85 -2.83 -0.01
N SER A 132 -2.16 -1.86 0.82
CA SER A 132 -1.72 -0.48 0.64
C SER A 132 -1.15 0.08 1.93
N CYS A 133 -0.05 0.82 1.82
CA CYS A 133 0.55 1.54 2.92
C CYS A 133 1.18 2.84 2.43
N SER A 134 0.95 3.95 3.15
CA SER A 134 1.53 5.27 2.85
C SER A 134 1.35 5.70 1.39
N GLY A 135 0.21 5.33 0.77
CA GLY A 135 -0.15 5.67 -0.61
C GLY A 135 0.50 4.82 -1.69
N ILE A 136 1.26 3.82 -1.30
CA ILE A 136 1.79 2.80 -2.21
C ILE A 136 0.91 1.56 -2.13
N VAL A 137 0.49 1.06 -3.28
CA VAL A 137 -0.23 -0.20 -3.44
C VAL A 137 0.76 -1.27 -3.87
N CYS A 138 0.76 -2.40 -3.16
CA CYS A 138 1.56 -3.56 -3.50
C CYS A 138 0.69 -4.58 -4.23
N LEU A 139 1.13 -4.98 -5.42
CA LEU A 139 0.47 -5.95 -6.29
C LEU A 139 1.40 -7.12 -6.54
N CYS A 140 0.87 -8.34 -6.58
CA CYS A 140 1.64 -9.53 -6.94
C CYS A 140 0.81 -10.47 -7.84
N LYS A 141 1.49 -11.44 -8.44
CA LYS A 141 0.87 -12.48 -9.27
C LYS A 141 1.19 -13.86 -8.69
N PRO A 142 0.34 -14.39 -7.79
CA PRO A 142 0.53 -15.74 -7.28
C PRO A 142 0.08 -16.80 -8.31
N PRO A 143 0.49 -18.07 -8.15
CA PRO A 143 1.50 -18.57 -7.23
C PRO A 143 2.92 -18.49 -7.79
N TRP A 144 3.07 -18.18 -9.08
CA TRP A 144 4.31 -18.29 -9.84
C TRP A 144 4.85 -16.97 -10.38
N GLY A 145 4.23 -15.85 -9.99
CA GLY A 145 4.66 -14.54 -10.46
C GLY A 145 5.99 -14.15 -9.84
N ASP A 146 7.01 -13.96 -10.68
CA ASP A 146 8.34 -13.53 -10.26
C ASP A 146 8.40 -12.04 -9.92
N LEU A 147 7.32 -11.31 -10.12
CA LEU A 147 7.31 -9.86 -10.00
C LEU A 147 6.29 -9.35 -8.99
N ILE A 148 6.76 -8.45 -8.14
CA ILE A 148 5.93 -7.60 -7.31
C ILE A 148 5.93 -6.20 -7.90
N THR A 149 4.80 -5.53 -7.85
CA THR A 149 4.71 -4.15 -8.27
C THR A 149 4.28 -3.26 -7.14
N LEU A 150 5.05 -2.24 -6.91
CA LEU A 150 4.77 -1.13 -6.04
C LEU A 150 4.25 0.03 -6.91
N TRP A 151 3.03 0.45 -6.66
CA TRP A 151 2.33 1.42 -7.48
C TRP A 151 1.78 2.57 -6.63
N ASN A 152 2.02 3.80 -7.08
CA ASN A 152 1.36 4.98 -6.55
C ASN A 152 0.30 5.45 -7.55
N PRO A 153 -0.99 5.18 -7.30
CA PRO A 153 -2.07 5.53 -8.20
C PRO A 153 -2.17 7.02 -8.52
N VAL A 154 -2.11 7.87 -7.49
CA VAL A 154 -2.27 9.33 -7.67
C VAL A 154 -1.09 9.97 -8.40
N MET A 155 0.11 9.42 -8.23
CA MET A 155 1.31 9.84 -8.95
C MET A 155 1.41 9.22 -10.35
N ARG A 156 0.58 8.21 -10.65
CA ARG A 156 0.61 7.40 -11.88
C ARG A 156 2.00 6.83 -12.15
N LYS A 157 2.62 6.28 -11.11
CA LYS A 157 3.97 5.72 -11.18
C LYS A 157 4.05 4.38 -10.52
N PHE A 158 4.86 3.49 -11.09
CA PHE A 158 5.08 2.15 -10.53
C PHE A 158 6.54 1.75 -10.60
N ARG A 159 6.89 0.74 -9.81
CA ARG A 159 8.17 0.04 -9.84
C ARG A 159 7.96 -1.44 -9.63
N THR A 160 8.68 -2.25 -10.39
CA THR A 160 8.68 -3.70 -10.22
C THR A 160 9.89 -4.15 -9.40
N VAL A 161 9.67 -5.18 -8.58
CA VAL A 161 10.71 -5.85 -7.77
C VAL A 161 10.63 -7.32 -8.08
N GLN A 162 11.76 -7.92 -8.48
CA GLN A 162 11.81 -9.33 -8.79
C GLN A 162 11.93 -10.15 -7.51
N LEU A 163 11.10 -11.19 -7.39
CA LEU A 163 11.20 -12.16 -6.30
C LEU A 163 12.47 -13.00 -6.41
N PRO A 164 13.03 -13.48 -5.29
CA PRO A 164 14.15 -14.41 -5.30
C PRO A 164 13.77 -15.70 -6.03
N LYS A 165 14.64 -16.12 -6.96
CA LYS A 165 14.46 -17.40 -7.66
C LYS A 165 14.86 -18.54 -6.73
N LYS A 166 13.90 -19.15 -6.06
CA LYS A 166 14.13 -20.42 -5.36
C LYS A 166 13.76 -21.58 -6.29
N LYS A 167 14.66 -22.54 -6.41
CA LYS A 167 14.35 -23.79 -7.10
C LYS A 167 13.38 -24.57 -6.21
N PRO A 168 12.18 -24.94 -6.71
CA PRO A 168 11.32 -25.86 -5.97
C PRO A 168 12.10 -27.16 -5.75
N LEU A 169 12.09 -27.66 -4.53
CA LEU A 169 12.55 -29.01 -4.23
C LEU A 169 11.70 -29.97 -5.07
N LEU A 170 12.36 -30.88 -5.77
CA LEU A 170 11.70 -31.87 -6.65
C LEU A 170 10.52 -32.55 -5.91
N GLY A 171 9.31 -32.39 -6.45
CA GLY A 171 8.10 -33.04 -5.94
C GLY A 171 7.32 -32.26 -4.85
N VAL A 172 7.77 -31.06 -4.45
CA VAL A 172 7.08 -30.25 -3.45
C VAL A 172 6.46 -29.02 -4.12
N HIS A 173 5.14 -28.91 -4.10
CA HIS A 173 4.45 -27.71 -4.52
C HIS A 173 4.67 -26.62 -3.45
N ALA A 174 5.56 -25.69 -3.70
CA ALA A 174 5.78 -24.55 -2.84
C ALA A 174 4.86 -23.37 -3.29
N GLY A 175 4.14 -22.79 -2.34
CA GLY A 175 3.46 -21.51 -2.53
C GLY A 175 4.32 -20.37 -2.01
N VAL A 176 4.09 -19.16 -2.48
CA VAL A 176 4.69 -17.95 -1.94
C VAL A 176 3.59 -17.08 -1.39
N SER A 177 3.76 -16.60 -0.15
CA SER A 177 2.90 -15.58 0.44
C SER A 177 3.67 -14.27 0.54
N ILE A 178 3.05 -13.19 0.12
CA ILE A 178 3.68 -11.88 0.07
C ILE A 178 3.14 -10.99 1.20
N GLY A 179 4.05 -10.31 1.89
CA GLY A 179 3.75 -9.23 2.80
C GLY A 179 4.30 -7.91 2.31
N PHE A 180 3.64 -6.83 2.70
CA PHE A 180 4.08 -5.49 2.41
C PHE A 180 4.03 -4.65 3.69
N ALA A 181 5.18 -4.10 4.08
CA ALA A 181 5.36 -3.37 5.31
C ALA A 181 5.95 -1.98 5.08
N TYR A 182 5.76 -1.09 6.05
CA TYR A 182 6.38 0.23 6.06
C TYR A 182 6.98 0.52 7.43
N ASP A 183 8.28 0.74 7.43
CA ASP A 183 9.06 1.17 8.59
C ASP A 183 9.03 2.69 8.65
N SER A 184 8.28 3.23 9.60
CA SER A 184 8.14 4.68 9.78
C SER A 184 9.38 5.33 10.40
N GLN A 185 10.19 4.60 11.16
CA GLN A 185 11.42 5.09 11.75
C GLN A 185 12.51 5.23 10.71
N GLU A 186 12.66 4.19 9.90
CA GLU A 186 13.62 4.20 8.79
C GLU A 186 13.08 4.86 7.53
N ASN A 187 11.78 5.21 7.45
CA ASN A 187 11.10 5.67 6.25
C ASN A 187 11.39 4.76 5.06
N ASP A 188 11.16 3.45 5.24
CA ASP A 188 11.45 2.42 4.24
C ASP A 188 10.27 1.48 4.04
N PHE A 189 10.06 1.08 2.80
CA PHE A 189 9.11 0.03 2.47
C PHE A 189 9.81 -1.32 2.42
N ILE A 190 9.14 -2.34 2.91
CA ILE A 190 9.69 -3.70 3.00
C ILE A 190 8.73 -4.66 2.31
N ILE A 191 9.26 -5.49 1.45
CA ILE A 191 8.56 -6.63 0.88
C ILE A 191 9.04 -7.89 1.59
N LEU A 192 8.08 -8.71 2.01
CA LEU A 192 8.32 -10.01 2.63
C LEU A 192 7.89 -11.11 1.67
N SER A 193 8.74 -12.10 1.47
CA SER A 193 8.47 -13.30 0.69
C SER A 193 8.55 -14.52 1.60
N LEU A 194 7.39 -15.15 1.86
CA LEU A 194 7.24 -16.31 2.72
C LEU A 194 7.09 -17.54 1.81
N PHE A 195 8.07 -18.44 1.82
CA PHE A 195 8.02 -19.68 1.06
C PHE A 195 7.28 -20.74 1.88
N CYS A 196 6.09 -21.09 1.44
CA CYS A 196 5.21 -22.05 2.09
C CYS A 196 5.25 -23.38 1.34
N PHE A 197 5.64 -24.45 1.98
CA PHE A 197 5.62 -25.78 1.41
C PHE A 197 4.22 -26.39 1.61
N ARG A 198 3.63 -27.01 0.57
CA ARG A 198 2.32 -27.68 0.67
C ARG A 198 2.42 -28.98 1.46
N GLU A 199 1.46 -29.14 2.33
CA GLU A 199 0.75 -30.25 2.96
C GLU A 199 1.47 -31.26 3.84
N GLU A 200 2.68 -31.71 3.66
CA GLU A 200 3.21 -32.77 4.54
C GLU A 200 4.59 -32.46 5.15
N SER A 201 5.21 -31.41 4.72
CA SER A 201 6.52 -31.06 5.26
C SER A 201 6.39 -30.26 6.54
N ARG A 202 6.90 -30.81 7.65
CA ARG A 202 7.18 -30.08 8.90
C ARG A 202 8.27 -28.99 8.74
N VAL A 203 8.49 -28.55 7.48
CA VAL A 203 9.52 -27.56 7.17
C VAL A 203 8.99 -26.18 7.52
N PRO A 204 9.70 -25.42 8.35
CA PRO A 204 9.34 -24.04 8.67
C PRO A 204 9.32 -23.19 7.41
N VAL A 205 8.42 -22.20 7.38
CA VAL A 205 8.35 -21.19 6.34
C VAL A 205 9.70 -20.46 6.27
N GLU A 206 10.36 -20.52 5.12
CA GLU A 206 11.52 -19.67 4.88
C GLU A 206 11.06 -18.26 4.50
N VAL A 207 11.65 -17.26 5.14
CA VAL A 207 11.28 -15.86 4.92
C VAL A 207 12.47 -15.08 4.40
N GLU A 208 12.21 -14.31 3.35
CA GLU A 208 13.13 -13.28 2.86
C GLU A 208 12.47 -11.93 2.87
N MET A 209 13.23 -10.90 3.17
CA MET A 209 12.78 -9.51 3.13
C MET A 209 13.63 -8.69 2.17
N CYS A 210 12.99 -7.75 1.47
CA CYS A 210 13.64 -6.76 0.62
C CYS A 210 13.30 -5.36 1.08
N SER A 211 14.31 -4.61 1.50
CA SER A 211 14.20 -3.18 1.79
C SER A 211 14.19 -2.39 0.48
N MET A 212 13.30 -1.44 0.33
CA MET A 212 13.21 -0.59 -0.86
C MET A 212 14.27 0.51 -0.91
N LYS A 213 15.03 0.71 0.15
CA LYS A 213 16.23 1.55 0.13
C LYS A 213 17.42 0.83 -0.49
N SER A 214 17.61 -0.44 -0.17
CA SER A 214 18.77 -1.22 -0.64
C SER A 214 18.49 -2.07 -1.87
N PHE A 215 17.22 -2.42 -2.12
CA PHE A 215 16.79 -3.37 -3.17
C PHE A 215 17.49 -4.75 -3.09
N CYS A 216 17.88 -5.15 -1.89
CA CYS A 216 18.56 -6.41 -1.63
C CYS A 216 17.68 -7.31 -0.77
N TRP A 217 17.53 -8.57 -1.21
CA TRP A 217 16.88 -9.61 -0.43
C TRP A 217 17.80 -10.13 0.66
N LYS A 218 17.25 -10.29 1.85
CA LYS A 218 17.95 -10.84 3.02
C LYS A 218 17.06 -11.87 3.68
N GLN A 219 17.64 -12.97 4.13
CA GLN A 219 16.94 -13.98 4.90
C GLN A 219 16.57 -13.43 6.28
N VAL A 220 15.34 -13.71 6.70
CA VAL A 220 14.81 -13.37 8.04
C VAL A 220 14.68 -14.67 8.82
N LYS A 221 15.16 -14.68 10.06
CA LYS A 221 14.94 -15.82 10.95
C LYS A 221 13.46 -15.91 11.31
N ASN A 222 12.89 -17.10 11.12
CA ASN A 222 11.54 -17.41 11.53
C ASN A 222 11.56 -18.41 12.68
N GLU A 223 11.52 -17.91 13.90
CA GLU A 223 11.56 -18.72 15.11
C GLU A 223 10.16 -19.24 15.53
N VAL A 224 9.09 -18.67 14.95
CA VAL A 224 7.71 -18.99 15.35
C VAL A 224 7.22 -20.31 14.75
N GLY A 225 7.76 -20.75 13.60
CA GLY A 225 7.46 -22.05 13.03
C GLY A 225 6.02 -22.21 12.53
N PHE A 226 5.45 -21.21 11.88
CA PHE A 226 4.08 -21.20 11.36
C PHE A 226 3.98 -21.59 9.89
N ARG A 227 2.77 -21.94 9.44
CA ARG A 227 2.42 -22.15 8.03
C ARG A 227 1.37 -21.15 7.58
N VAL A 228 1.57 -20.51 6.43
CA VAL A 228 0.61 -19.59 5.82
C VAL A 228 -0.03 -20.26 4.60
N ILE A 229 -1.35 -20.13 4.48
CA ILE A 229 -2.11 -20.74 3.39
C ILE A 229 -2.41 -19.71 2.28
N ARG A 230 -2.54 -18.42 2.65
CA ARG A 230 -2.93 -17.37 1.71
C ARG A 230 -1.74 -16.85 0.89
N PRO A 231 -1.97 -16.41 -0.36
CA PRO A 231 -0.91 -15.88 -1.23
C PRO A 231 -0.38 -14.51 -0.79
N CYS A 232 -1.04 -13.86 0.15
CA CYS A 232 -0.59 -12.57 0.70
C CYS A 232 -1.08 -12.39 2.15
N CYS A 233 -0.58 -11.36 2.83
CA CYS A 233 -1.08 -10.96 4.14
C CYS A 233 -2.59 -10.64 4.08
N ASN A 234 -3.27 -10.84 5.20
CA ASN A 234 -4.71 -10.61 5.30
C ASN A 234 -5.04 -9.11 5.40
N VAL A 235 -4.22 -8.38 6.14
CA VAL A 235 -4.42 -6.96 6.39
C VAL A 235 -3.08 -6.29 6.71
N ILE A 236 -2.98 -5.00 6.42
CA ILE A 236 -1.85 -4.14 6.82
C ILE A 236 -2.39 -3.04 7.75
N ILE A 237 -1.83 -2.96 8.94
CA ILE A 237 -2.25 -1.99 9.97
C ILE A 237 -1.02 -1.19 10.40
N LYS A 238 -1.05 0.13 10.24
CA LYS A 238 0.09 1.03 10.53
C LYS A 238 1.42 0.58 9.89
N GLY A 239 1.36 -0.02 8.71
CA GLY A 239 2.54 -0.53 8.02
C GLY A 239 2.99 -1.93 8.43
N VAL A 240 2.30 -2.57 9.38
CA VAL A 240 2.58 -3.94 9.84
C VAL A 240 1.65 -4.91 9.11
N PRO A 241 2.17 -5.91 8.40
CA PRO A 241 1.38 -6.95 7.76
C PRO A 241 1.04 -8.08 8.73
N TYR A 242 -0.21 -8.56 8.66
CA TYR A 242 -0.75 -9.65 9.46
C TYR A 242 -1.22 -10.79 8.58
N TRP A 243 -0.96 -12.03 9.00
CA TRP A 243 -1.44 -13.25 8.36
C TRP A 243 -2.20 -14.11 9.35
N THR A 244 -3.21 -14.80 8.85
CA THR A 244 -3.71 -15.99 9.51
C THR A 244 -2.82 -17.16 9.13
N ALA A 245 -2.42 -17.94 10.10
CA ALA A 245 -1.47 -19.01 9.94
C ALA A 245 -1.87 -20.24 10.78
N LEU A 246 -1.31 -21.38 10.43
CA LEU A 246 -1.42 -22.60 11.22
C LEU A 246 -0.13 -22.78 12.03
N LEU A 247 -0.29 -23.02 13.29
CA LEU A 247 0.78 -23.39 14.21
C LEU A 247 0.57 -24.82 14.68
N GLU A 248 1.58 -25.67 14.52
CA GLU A 248 1.57 -27.03 15.06
C GLU A 248 2.18 -27.04 16.45
N ASP A 249 1.43 -27.52 17.41
CA ASP A 249 1.90 -27.73 18.76
C ASP A 249 1.61 -29.17 19.24
N LYS A 250 1.86 -29.46 20.49
CA LYS A 250 1.63 -30.78 21.09
C LYS A 250 0.17 -31.23 21.07
N TYR A 251 -0.76 -30.33 20.84
CA TYR A 251 -2.21 -30.60 20.74
C TYR A 251 -2.72 -30.70 19.30
N GLY A 252 -1.86 -30.46 18.31
CA GLY A 252 -2.19 -30.48 16.88
C GLY A 252 -2.09 -29.11 16.22
N LEU A 253 -2.73 -28.98 15.05
CA LEU A 253 -2.76 -27.74 14.28
C LEU A 253 -3.83 -26.80 14.86
N ARG A 254 -3.45 -25.56 15.08
CA ARG A 254 -4.38 -24.49 15.49
C ARG A 254 -4.18 -23.22 14.69
N ASP A 255 -5.25 -22.49 14.50
CA ASP A 255 -5.19 -21.15 13.90
C ASP A 255 -4.49 -20.17 14.83
N VAL A 256 -3.66 -19.33 14.25
CA VAL A 256 -2.93 -18.28 14.93
C VAL A 256 -2.83 -17.06 14.02
N LEU A 257 -2.81 -15.87 14.61
CA LEU A 257 -2.48 -14.66 13.91
C LEU A 257 -0.97 -14.42 14.03
N VAL A 258 -0.28 -14.24 12.90
CA VAL A 258 1.14 -13.87 12.88
C VAL A 258 1.31 -12.51 12.23
N TYR A 259 2.28 -11.77 12.71
CA TYR A 259 2.64 -10.46 12.15
C TYR A 259 4.15 -10.29 12.08
N PHE A 260 4.58 -9.39 11.21
CA PHE A 260 5.99 -9.02 11.10
C PHE A 260 6.24 -7.74 11.90
N ASP A 261 6.96 -7.87 13.02
CA ASP A 261 7.44 -6.73 13.79
C ASP A 261 8.48 -5.97 12.95
N VAL A 262 8.08 -4.81 12.47
CA VAL A 262 8.87 -4.00 11.54
C VAL A 262 10.10 -3.40 12.20
N ASP A 263 10.05 -3.11 13.49
CA ASP A 263 11.18 -2.53 14.24
C ASP A 263 12.24 -3.59 14.56
N ARG A 264 11.80 -4.75 15.06
CA ARG A 264 12.67 -5.87 15.45
C ARG A 264 13.09 -6.75 14.27
N LYS A 265 12.41 -6.63 13.12
CA LYS A 265 12.60 -7.47 11.92
C LYS A 265 12.41 -8.97 12.19
N VAL A 266 11.44 -9.31 13.01
CA VAL A 266 11.09 -10.69 13.39
C VAL A 266 9.59 -10.92 13.26
N PHE A 267 9.20 -12.21 13.18
CA PHE A 267 7.79 -12.58 13.30
C PHE A 267 7.42 -12.80 14.75
N ASP A 268 6.20 -12.39 15.08
CA ASP A 268 5.56 -12.66 16.36
C ASP A 268 4.12 -13.12 16.13
N LYS A 269 3.46 -13.62 17.16
CA LYS A 269 2.12 -14.23 17.06
C LYS A 269 1.18 -13.67 18.11
N LEU A 270 -0.10 -13.66 17.73
CA LEU A 270 -1.23 -13.32 18.60
C LEU A 270 -2.22 -14.48 18.59
N PRO A 271 -2.94 -14.72 19.68
CA PRO A 271 -3.99 -15.72 19.71
C PRO A 271 -5.12 -15.33 18.77
N MET A 272 -5.87 -16.30 18.28
CA MET A 272 -7.16 -16.07 17.61
C MET A 272 -8.25 -15.93 18.67
N PRO A 273 -9.33 -15.16 18.42
CA PRO A 273 -10.50 -15.17 19.29
C PRO A 273 -11.14 -16.55 19.28
N GLY A 274 -11.93 -16.87 20.29
CA GLY A 274 -12.66 -18.13 20.37
C GLY A 274 -13.72 -18.23 19.26
N ILE A 275 -13.33 -18.77 18.10
CA ILE A 275 -14.21 -18.93 16.94
C ILE A 275 -14.96 -20.25 17.06
N THR A 276 -16.30 -20.19 16.98
CA THR A 276 -17.15 -21.39 17.03
C THR A 276 -17.31 -22.03 15.67
N VAL A 277 -17.54 -23.35 15.65
CA VAL A 277 -17.81 -24.09 14.41
C VAL A 277 -19.08 -23.52 13.75
N GLY A 278 -19.03 -23.34 12.43
CA GLY A 278 -20.15 -22.80 11.64
C GLY A 278 -20.15 -21.27 11.49
N THR A 279 -19.16 -20.57 12.04
CA THR A 279 -18.96 -19.15 11.81
C THR A 279 -17.93 -18.92 10.69
N GLN A 280 -18.09 -17.77 10.04
CA GLN A 280 -17.09 -17.20 9.12
C GLN A 280 -16.46 -15.99 9.79
N TRP A 281 -15.29 -15.60 9.35
CA TRP A 281 -14.58 -14.46 9.90
C TRP A 281 -13.67 -13.78 8.87
N GLN A 282 -13.40 -12.51 9.10
CA GLN A 282 -12.47 -11.72 8.30
C GLN A 282 -11.66 -10.79 9.19
N LEU A 283 -10.34 -10.81 8.99
CA LEU A 283 -9.43 -9.88 9.65
C LEU A 283 -9.52 -8.50 8.98
N VAL A 284 -9.62 -7.45 9.78
CA VAL A 284 -9.83 -6.07 9.30
C VAL A 284 -8.97 -5.07 10.07
N ASN A 285 -8.72 -3.93 9.44
CA ASN A 285 -8.16 -2.75 10.12
C ASN A 285 -9.32 -1.94 10.70
N LEU A 286 -9.50 -1.99 12.00
CA LEU A 286 -10.53 -1.24 12.71
C LEU A 286 -9.89 -0.12 13.52
N GLN A 287 -9.98 1.12 13.04
CA GLN A 287 -9.44 2.31 13.74
C GLN A 287 -7.95 2.19 14.08
N ASP A 288 -7.16 1.63 13.15
CA ASP A 288 -5.72 1.37 13.30
C ASP A 288 -5.36 0.31 14.36
N THR A 289 -6.31 -0.55 14.66
CA THR A 289 -6.13 -1.72 15.53
C THR A 289 -6.55 -2.99 14.77
N VAL A 290 -6.03 -4.12 15.20
CA VAL A 290 -6.41 -5.42 14.65
C VAL A 290 -7.83 -5.71 15.06
N GLY A 291 -8.72 -5.83 14.09
CA GLY A 291 -10.11 -6.20 14.29
C GLY A 291 -10.47 -7.49 13.55
N MET A 292 -11.54 -8.10 13.98
CA MET A 292 -12.12 -9.28 13.33
C MET A 292 -13.63 -9.14 13.26
N LEU A 293 -14.17 -9.35 12.07
CA LEU A 293 -15.59 -9.47 11.84
C LEU A 293 -15.94 -10.96 11.84
N ILE A 294 -16.90 -11.36 12.66
CA ILE A 294 -17.33 -12.76 12.81
C ILE A 294 -18.84 -12.84 12.58
N TRP A 295 -19.30 -13.76 11.75
CA TRP A 295 -20.73 -13.97 11.49
C TRP A 295 -21.04 -15.45 11.31
N ALA A 296 -22.25 -15.85 11.67
CA ALA A 296 -22.71 -17.21 11.41
C ALA A 296 -22.99 -17.40 9.92
N LYS A 297 -22.59 -18.53 9.35
CA LYS A 297 -22.79 -18.84 7.92
C LYS A 297 -24.27 -18.81 7.50
N THR A 298 -25.16 -19.05 8.45
CA THR A 298 -26.62 -19.08 8.25
C THR A 298 -27.30 -17.75 8.58
N ASP A 299 -26.59 -16.81 9.23
CA ASP A 299 -27.11 -15.50 9.60
C ASP A 299 -26.52 -14.44 8.67
N LYS A 300 -27.39 -13.89 7.83
CA LYS A 300 -27.04 -12.85 6.86
C LYS A 300 -27.29 -11.42 7.38
N TYR A 301 -27.62 -11.26 8.66
CA TYR A 301 -28.03 -9.97 9.22
C TYR A 301 -27.12 -9.49 10.35
N ASN A 302 -26.43 -10.38 11.04
CA ASN A 302 -25.65 -10.00 12.22
C ASN A 302 -24.16 -10.24 12.02
N ILE A 303 -23.36 -9.24 12.35
CA ILE A 303 -21.90 -9.29 12.29
C ILE A 303 -21.36 -8.88 13.65
N ASP A 304 -20.66 -9.78 14.30
CA ASP A 304 -19.92 -9.51 15.52
C ASP A 304 -18.59 -8.82 15.22
N VAL A 305 -18.36 -7.71 15.87
CA VAL A 305 -17.12 -6.92 15.73
C VAL A 305 -16.26 -7.17 16.94
N TRP A 306 -15.10 -7.75 16.72
CA TRP A 306 -14.07 -8.00 17.72
C TRP A 306 -12.87 -7.11 17.50
N ILE A 307 -12.21 -6.72 18.58
CA ILE A 307 -11.01 -5.90 18.57
C ILE A 307 -9.95 -6.54 19.46
N MET A 308 -8.70 -6.44 19.03
CA MET A 308 -7.55 -6.83 19.84
C MET A 308 -7.19 -5.68 20.78
N ASP A 309 -7.20 -5.96 22.07
CA ASP A 309 -6.70 -5.06 23.11
C ASP A 309 -5.31 -5.50 23.56
N ASP A 310 -4.42 -4.56 23.84
CA ASP A 310 -3.03 -4.85 24.23
C ASP A 310 -2.98 -5.54 25.61
N GLU A 311 -3.97 -5.31 26.48
CA GLU A 311 -3.97 -5.83 27.85
C GLU A 311 -4.80 -7.11 28.01
N ASP A 312 -5.98 -7.18 27.37
CA ASP A 312 -6.98 -8.22 27.60
C ASP A 312 -7.11 -9.24 26.44
N GLY A 313 -6.38 -9.03 25.36
CA GLY A 313 -6.49 -9.85 24.15
C GLY A 313 -7.74 -9.49 23.33
N TRP A 314 -8.49 -10.50 22.84
CA TRP A 314 -9.68 -10.26 22.02
C TRP A 314 -10.91 -9.93 22.86
N SER A 315 -11.54 -8.80 22.60
CA SER A 315 -12.80 -8.39 23.18
C SER A 315 -13.87 -8.13 22.11
N LYS A 316 -15.11 -8.53 22.38
CA LYS A 316 -16.23 -8.22 21.50
C LYS A 316 -16.69 -6.79 21.73
N LYS A 317 -16.55 -5.95 20.70
CA LYS A 317 -16.91 -4.53 20.76
C LYS A 317 -18.42 -4.31 20.64
N CYS A 318 -19.05 -4.94 19.65
CA CYS A 318 -20.50 -4.83 19.39
C CYS A 318 -20.95 -5.94 18.43
N THR A 319 -22.27 -6.05 18.25
CA THR A 319 -22.89 -6.74 17.13
C THR A 319 -23.57 -5.69 16.26
N VAL A 320 -23.30 -5.70 14.97
CA VAL A 320 -23.94 -4.83 13.98
C VAL A 320 -25.07 -5.62 13.33
N GLY A 321 -26.31 -5.15 13.56
CA GLY A 321 -27.48 -5.70 12.91
C GLY A 321 -27.76 -4.97 11.59
N LEU A 322 -27.69 -5.67 10.48
CA LEU A 322 -27.95 -5.09 9.16
C LEU A 322 -29.43 -5.10 8.84
N VAL A 323 -29.94 -3.97 8.33
CA VAL A 323 -31.35 -3.84 7.92
C VAL A 323 -31.66 -4.59 6.61
N VAL A 324 -30.63 -4.97 5.88
CA VAL A 324 -30.71 -5.75 4.64
C VAL A 324 -29.75 -6.93 4.76
N GLY A 325 -30.21 -8.10 4.38
CA GLY A 325 -29.34 -9.31 4.34
C GLY A 325 -28.21 -9.13 3.34
N PHE A 326 -27.03 -9.67 3.65
CA PHE A 326 -25.89 -9.67 2.77
C PHE A 326 -25.59 -11.05 2.22
N ASP A 327 -25.15 -11.11 0.99
CA ASP A 327 -24.64 -12.34 0.37
C ASP A 327 -23.15 -12.53 0.69
N ARG A 328 -22.41 -11.42 0.70
CA ARG A 328 -20.97 -11.44 0.97
C ARG A 328 -20.49 -10.21 1.77
N LEU A 329 -19.71 -10.47 2.81
CA LEU A 329 -18.96 -9.44 3.50
C LEU A 329 -17.73 -9.09 2.67
N ILE A 330 -17.60 -7.81 2.30
CA ILE A 330 -16.47 -7.31 1.50
C ILE A 330 -15.34 -6.85 2.42
N GLY A 331 -15.68 -6.20 3.55
CA GLY A 331 -14.70 -5.81 4.56
C GLY A 331 -15.15 -4.61 5.39
N CYS A 332 -14.19 -4.00 6.07
CA CYS A 332 -14.40 -2.87 6.94
C CYS A 332 -13.47 -1.72 6.56
N LEU A 333 -14.00 -0.51 6.56
CA LEU A 333 -13.23 0.71 6.40
C LEU A 333 -12.51 1.05 7.72
N ARG A 334 -11.44 1.85 7.64
CA ARG A 334 -10.65 2.27 8.80
C ARG A 334 -11.49 2.97 9.89
N ASN A 335 -12.55 3.70 9.52
CA ASN A 335 -13.46 4.35 10.46
C ASN A 335 -14.46 3.40 11.14
N GLY A 336 -14.52 2.14 10.70
CA GLY A 336 -15.40 1.10 11.21
C GLY A 336 -16.64 0.83 10.35
N ASP A 337 -16.88 1.61 9.30
CA ASP A 337 -18.00 1.33 8.39
C ASP A 337 -17.81 -0.02 7.69
N ILE A 338 -18.87 -0.82 7.59
CA ILE A 338 -18.83 -2.17 7.04
C ILE A 338 -19.38 -2.14 5.61
N LEU A 339 -18.62 -2.72 4.69
CA LEU A 339 -19.03 -2.87 3.29
C LEU A 339 -19.46 -4.31 3.04
N VAL A 340 -20.69 -4.47 2.57
CA VAL A 340 -21.26 -5.77 2.19
C VAL A 340 -21.77 -5.73 0.76
N GLU A 341 -21.93 -6.88 0.15
CA GLU A 341 -22.63 -7.08 -1.11
C GLU A 341 -23.97 -7.75 -0.85
N ASP A 342 -25.06 -7.17 -1.37
CA ASP A 342 -26.38 -7.74 -1.26
C ASP A 342 -26.61 -8.86 -2.32
N GLU A 343 -27.76 -9.52 -2.27
CA GLU A 343 -28.15 -10.61 -3.19
C GLU A 343 -28.22 -10.15 -4.67
N ASN A 344 -28.34 -8.84 -4.91
CA ASN A 344 -28.37 -8.25 -6.24
C ASN A 344 -26.97 -7.82 -6.74
N GLY A 345 -25.93 -8.02 -5.93
CA GLY A 345 -24.54 -7.61 -6.23
C GLY A 345 -24.31 -6.12 -6.04
N VAL A 346 -25.17 -5.43 -5.25
CA VAL A 346 -24.98 -4.03 -4.90
C VAL A 346 -24.12 -3.93 -3.67
N LEU A 347 -23.11 -3.08 -3.70
CA LEU A 347 -22.29 -2.80 -2.54
C LEU A 347 -22.95 -1.77 -1.64
N LEU A 348 -23.19 -2.15 -0.39
CA LEU A 348 -23.84 -1.33 0.63
C LEU A 348 -22.84 -1.01 1.73
N LEU A 349 -22.66 0.27 2.01
CA LEU A 349 -21.83 0.76 3.10
C LEU A 349 -22.71 1.03 4.31
N PHE A 350 -22.45 0.32 5.41
CA PHE A 350 -23.18 0.46 6.67
C PHE A 350 -22.37 1.22 7.71
N ASP A 351 -23.02 2.09 8.43
CA ASP A 351 -22.50 2.68 9.66
C ASP A 351 -22.50 1.64 10.78
N MET A 352 -21.35 1.40 11.37
CA MET A 352 -21.19 0.40 12.43
C MET A 352 -21.99 0.76 13.71
N VAL A 353 -22.21 2.05 13.97
CA VAL A 353 -22.87 2.54 15.21
C VAL A 353 -24.38 2.56 15.06
N THR A 354 -24.86 3.11 13.94
CA THR A 354 -26.30 3.29 13.70
C THR A 354 -26.95 2.12 12.97
N SER A 355 -26.14 1.19 12.44
CA SER A 355 -26.59 0.06 11.60
C SER A 355 -27.37 0.50 10.35
N SER A 356 -27.23 1.75 9.93
CA SER A 356 -27.92 2.32 8.77
C SER A 356 -27.04 2.31 7.53
N VAL A 357 -27.69 2.24 6.36
CA VAL A 357 -26.98 2.34 5.07
C VAL A 357 -26.56 3.79 4.85
N LYS A 358 -25.25 4.03 4.79
CA LYS A 358 -24.64 5.32 4.45
C LYS A 358 -24.58 5.59 2.95
N ALA A 359 -24.27 4.55 2.18
CA ALA A 359 -24.08 4.69 0.75
C ALA A 359 -24.35 3.38 0.00
N LYS A 360 -24.70 3.54 -1.27
CA LYS A 360 -24.73 2.46 -2.27
C LYS A 360 -23.65 2.74 -3.30
N LEU A 361 -22.71 1.80 -3.42
CA LEU A 361 -21.60 1.94 -4.36
C LEU A 361 -21.91 1.10 -5.61
N CYS A 362 -22.03 1.77 -6.75
CA CYS A 362 -22.23 1.07 -8.03
C CYS A 362 -20.87 0.79 -8.66
N ILE A 363 -20.47 -0.47 -8.70
CA ILE A 363 -19.28 -0.92 -9.42
C ILE A 363 -19.69 -1.35 -10.83
N ALA A 364 -18.88 -0.97 -11.82
CA ALA A 364 -19.17 -1.20 -13.22
C ALA A 364 -19.21 -2.70 -13.60
N LYS A 365 -18.54 -3.56 -12.83
CA LYS A 365 -18.46 -5.00 -13.11
C LYS A 365 -18.88 -5.82 -11.90
N ARG A 366 -19.66 -6.85 -12.13
CA ARG A 366 -19.99 -7.87 -11.11
C ARG A 366 -18.84 -8.86 -11.00
N GLY A 367 -18.45 -9.20 -9.79
CA GLY A 367 -17.39 -10.17 -9.55
C GLY A 367 -17.00 -10.24 -8.07
N SER A 368 -15.95 -10.97 -7.78
CA SER A 368 -15.40 -11.02 -6.42
C SER A 368 -14.69 -9.72 -6.10
N SER A 369 -15.21 -8.94 -5.16
CA SER A 369 -14.63 -7.67 -4.72
C SER A 369 -13.90 -7.81 -3.39
N MET A 370 -12.80 -7.08 -3.25
CA MET A 370 -12.04 -6.88 -2.01
C MET A 370 -11.78 -5.41 -1.82
N ILE A 371 -11.73 -4.96 -0.58
CA ILE A 371 -11.40 -3.57 -0.26
C ILE A 371 -10.06 -3.47 0.45
N PHE A 372 -9.38 -2.36 0.18
CA PHE A 372 -8.13 -1.99 0.84
C PHE A 372 -8.22 -0.55 1.28
N ASN A 373 -7.88 -0.28 2.54
CA ASN A 373 -7.74 1.09 2.99
C ASN A 373 -6.62 1.77 2.20
N TYR A 374 -6.90 2.94 1.65
CA TYR A 374 -5.97 3.67 0.81
C TYR A 374 -5.85 5.12 1.29
N SER A 375 -4.68 5.70 1.18
CA SER A 375 -4.44 7.11 1.43
C SER A 375 -3.56 7.65 0.33
N GLU A 376 -3.98 8.73 -0.32
CA GLU A 376 -3.15 9.37 -1.33
C GLU A 376 -1.86 9.91 -0.74
N SER A 377 -0.74 9.74 -1.44
CA SER A 377 0.54 10.32 -1.04
C SER A 377 1.40 10.76 -2.21
N LEU A 378 2.36 11.64 -1.92
CA LEU A 378 3.40 12.07 -2.88
C LEU A 378 4.63 11.16 -2.88
N VAL A 379 4.59 10.08 -2.10
CA VAL A 379 5.72 9.16 -1.90
C VAL A 379 6.08 8.45 -3.21
N LEU A 380 7.37 8.37 -3.47
CA LEU A 380 7.95 7.59 -4.57
C LEU A 380 9.04 6.68 -4.01
N ILE A 381 9.13 5.47 -4.56
CA ILE A 381 10.13 4.46 -4.18
C ILE A 381 11.21 4.42 -5.25
N GLY A 382 12.35 5.05 -4.96
CA GLY A 382 13.46 5.15 -5.93
C GLY A 382 13.00 5.71 -7.29
N GLU A 383 13.53 5.15 -8.35
CA GLU A 383 13.12 5.51 -9.72
C GLU A 383 11.87 4.72 -10.13
N MET A 384 10.69 5.31 -9.93
CA MET A 384 9.42 4.77 -10.41
C MET A 384 9.14 5.25 -11.84
N LEU A 385 8.73 4.30 -12.69
CA LEU A 385 8.34 4.54 -14.08
C LEU A 385 6.91 5.11 -14.15
N PRO A 386 6.60 5.94 -15.17
CA PRO A 386 5.22 6.39 -15.40
C PRO A 386 4.34 5.21 -15.85
N VAL A 387 3.09 5.22 -15.43
CA VAL A 387 2.06 4.35 -16.00
C VAL A 387 1.70 4.91 -17.37
N GLU A 388 1.96 4.14 -18.41
CA GLU A 388 1.56 4.50 -19.77
C GLU A 388 0.05 4.28 -19.90
N LYS A 389 -0.61 5.18 -20.65
CA LYS A 389 -2.01 4.96 -20.98
C LYS A 389 -2.12 3.78 -21.94
N GLU A 390 -3.03 2.85 -21.64
CA GLU A 390 -3.35 1.75 -22.54
C GLU A 390 -3.73 2.32 -23.91
N THR A 391 -2.99 1.91 -24.94
CA THR A 391 -3.32 2.32 -26.30
C THR A 391 -4.49 1.48 -26.85
N ALA A 392 -5.19 1.98 -27.86
CA ALA A 392 -6.24 1.19 -28.54
C ALA A 392 -5.72 -0.17 -29.06
N ARG A 393 -4.44 -0.22 -29.45
CA ARG A 393 -3.76 -1.44 -29.91
C ARG A 393 -3.52 -2.43 -28.77
N ASP A 394 -3.13 -1.95 -27.60
CA ASP A 394 -2.94 -2.77 -26.38
C ASP A 394 -4.27 -3.35 -25.93
N LYS A 395 -5.34 -2.54 -25.97
CA LYS A 395 -6.70 -2.96 -25.66
C LYS A 395 -7.20 -4.06 -26.60
N GLN A 396 -6.97 -3.89 -27.89
CA GLN A 396 -7.33 -4.89 -28.93
C GLN A 396 -6.52 -6.18 -28.75
N HIS A 397 -5.22 -6.07 -28.44
CA HIS A 397 -4.37 -7.24 -28.18
C HIS A 397 -4.84 -8.01 -26.95
N ARG A 398 -5.21 -7.31 -25.90
CA ARG A 398 -5.82 -7.89 -24.70
C ARG A 398 -7.11 -8.65 -25.01
N GLU A 399 -8.05 -8.01 -25.74
CA GLU A 399 -9.30 -8.64 -26.14
C GLU A 399 -9.09 -9.91 -26.99
N ASN A 400 -8.05 -9.92 -27.82
CA ASN A 400 -7.70 -11.08 -28.62
C ASN A 400 -7.12 -12.21 -27.76
N LEU A 401 -6.27 -11.90 -26.78
CA LEU A 401 -5.73 -12.88 -25.83
C LEU A 401 -6.83 -13.50 -24.96
N LEU A 402 -7.83 -12.70 -24.56
CA LEU A 402 -8.99 -13.18 -23.81
C LEU A 402 -9.85 -14.16 -24.62
N LYS A 403 -9.99 -13.93 -25.93
CA LYS A 403 -10.71 -14.83 -26.84
C LYS A 403 -9.99 -16.16 -27.09
N CYS A 404 -8.65 -16.15 -27.04
CA CYS A 404 -7.84 -17.38 -27.20
C CYS A 404 -7.71 -18.19 -25.89
N GLY A 405 -8.03 -17.62 -24.73
CA GLY A 405 -7.90 -18.26 -23.41
C GLY A 405 -9.08 -19.15 -23.01
N ASP A 406 -10.15 -19.22 -23.77
CA ASP A 406 -11.35 -20.03 -23.47
C ASP A 406 -11.11 -21.56 -23.54
N GLU A 407 -9.90 -22.03 -23.90
CA GLU A 407 -9.58 -23.46 -24.00
C GLU A 407 -8.79 -24.05 -22.83
N ILE A 408 -8.44 -23.25 -21.80
CA ILE A 408 -7.72 -23.79 -20.62
C ILE A 408 -8.63 -23.77 -19.41
N SER A 409 -9.39 -24.86 -19.25
CA SER A 409 -10.11 -25.15 -17.98
C SER A 409 -9.07 -25.48 -16.89
N ILE A 410 -8.91 -24.58 -15.95
CA ILE A 410 -8.14 -24.81 -14.71
C ILE A 410 -9.08 -25.42 -13.69
N THR A 411 -8.94 -26.69 -13.44
CA THR A 411 -9.51 -27.38 -12.28
C THR A 411 -8.75 -26.92 -11.03
N PHE A 412 -9.45 -26.33 -10.06
CA PHE A 412 -8.97 -25.97 -8.73
C PHE A 412 -9.08 -27.15 -7.76
#